data_61f98d73cd0e794c3d3dc60e131980c3
#
_entry.id   61f98d73cd0e794c3d3dc60e131980c3
#
_cell.length_a   1.000
_cell.length_b   1.000
_cell.length_c   1.000
_cell.angle_alpha   90.00
_cell.angle_beta   90.00
_cell.angle_gamma   90.00
#
_symmetry.space_group_name_H-M   'P 1'
#
loop_
_entity.id
_entity.type
_entity.pdbx_description
1 polymer ?
#
loop_
_entity_poly.entity_id
_entity_poly.type
_entity_poly.pdbx_seq_one_letter_code
_entity_poly.pdbx_strand_id
1 'polypeptide(L)'
;MRDYFQSLEGAGFQFFRIPTALIKNKEYKGISTDAKLLYGLLLDRMSLSIRNNWRDEHGHIYIFYTIQATSQDLGCCQEKACKLMSELERAGLIERRRLGQGKPSRIYVKQL
;
A
#
# COMPACT_ATOMS: atom_id res chain seq x y z
N MET A 1 -12.04 9.11 28.04
CA MET A 1 -11.07 8.03 28.32
C MET A 1 -11.45 6.81 27.50
N ARG A 2 -10.45 6.10 26.99
CA ARG A 2 -10.71 4.89 26.21
C ARG A 2 -10.81 3.68 27.11
N ASP A 3 -11.72 2.78 26.76
CA ASP A 3 -11.93 1.57 27.54
C ASP A 3 -10.88 0.52 27.26
N TYR A 4 -10.70 -0.39 28.22
CA TYR A 4 -9.84 -1.54 28.02
C TYR A 4 -10.51 -2.56 27.10
N PHE A 5 -9.70 -3.28 26.33
CA PHE A 5 -10.20 -4.42 25.60
C PHE A 5 -10.55 -5.55 26.56
N GLN A 6 -11.70 -6.19 26.33
CA GLN A 6 -12.04 -7.43 27.00
C GLN A 6 -11.87 -8.62 26.07
N SER A 7 -11.98 -8.39 24.76
CA SER A 7 -11.67 -9.36 23.71
C SER A 7 -11.49 -8.57 22.41
N LEU A 8 -10.97 -9.22 21.40
CA LEU A 8 -10.90 -8.62 20.07
C LEU A 8 -12.15 -8.87 19.24
N GLU A 9 -12.97 -9.84 19.63
CA GLU A 9 -14.21 -10.13 18.95
C GLU A 9 -15.21 -9.01 19.18
N GLY A 10 -15.89 -8.59 18.12
CA GLY A 10 -16.91 -7.56 18.21
C GLY A 10 -16.39 -6.16 18.49
N ALA A 11 -15.09 -5.95 18.48
CA ALA A 11 -14.52 -4.63 18.70
C ALA A 11 -14.88 -3.63 17.58
N GLY A 12 -15.33 -4.13 16.43
CA GLY A 12 -15.80 -3.29 15.34
C GLY A 12 -14.69 -2.61 14.54
N PHE A 13 -13.44 -2.98 14.74
CA PHE A 13 -12.32 -2.40 14.01
C PHE A 13 -12.17 -3.01 12.62
N GLN A 14 -11.80 -2.17 11.69
CA GLN A 14 -11.26 -2.62 10.42
C GLN A 14 -9.73 -2.62 10.52
N PHE A 15 -9.09 -3.49 9.77
CA PHE A 15 -7.64 -3.66 9.85
C PHE A 15 -7.02 -3.61 8.45
N PHE A 16 -5.86 -2.96 8.36
CA PHE A 16 -4.98 -3.16 7.22
C PHE A 16 -4.03 -4.29 7.53
N ARG A 17 -3.78 -5.14 6.56
CA ARG A 17 -2.89 -6.28 6.73
C ARG A 17 -1.50 -5.93 6.23
N ILE A 18 -0.51 -6.14 7.08
CA ILE A 18 0.90 -6.01 6.69
C ILE A 18 1.50 -7.40 6.78
N PRO A 19 2.11 -7.91 5.69
CA PRO A 19 2.70 -9.25 5.73
C PRO A 19 3.74 -9.36 6.84
N THR A 20 3.67 -10.44 7.59
CA THR A 20 4.60 -10.71 8.69
C THR A 20 6.05 -10.74 8.17
N ALA A 21 6.27 -11.30 6.99
CA ALA A 21 7.61 -11.38 6.40
C ALA A 21 8.22 -10.01 6.17
N LEU A 22 7.41 -9.02 5.80
CA LEU A 22 7.89 -7.65 5.58
C LEU A 22 8.46 -7.03 6.85
N ILE A 23 7.93 -7.44 8.01
CA ILE A 23 8.38 -6.93 9.30
C ILE A 23 9.55 -7.75 9.84
N LYS A 24 9.49 -9.09 9.71
CA LYS A 24 10.42 -9.98 10.42
C LYS A 24 11.57 -10.49 9.57
N ASN A 25 11.41 -10.55 8.24
CA ASN A 25 12.45 -11.07 7.37
C ASN A 25 13.59 -10.06 7.24
N LYS A 26 14.82 -10.53 7.41
CA LYS A 26 16.01 -9.68 7.30
C LYS A 26 16.14 -8.99 5.95
N GLU A 27 15.65 -9.60 4.91
CA GLU A 27 15.68 -9.07 3.55
C GLU A 27 15.05 -7.67 3.46
N TYR A 28 14.06 -7.39 4.31
CA TYR A 28 13.32 -6.13 4.26
C TYR A 28 13.68 -5.15 5.36
N LYS A 29 14.74 -5.42 6.12
CA LYS A 29 15.13 -4.54 7.23
C LYS A 29 15.58 -3.15 6.78
N GLY A 30 16.06 -3.03 5.55
CA GLY A 30 16.46 -1.73 4.99
C GLY A 30 15.30 -0.85 4.55
N ILE A 31 14.08 -1.38 4.51
CA ILE A 31 12.90 -0.62 4.12
C ILE A 31 12.38 0.13 5.34
N SER A 32 12.03 1.41 5.18
CA SER A 32 11.55 2.22 6.29
C SER A 32 10.21 1.69 6.82
N THR A 33 9.96 1.95 8.09
CA THR A 33 8.68 1.59 8.73
C THR A 33 7.49 2.22 8.01
N ASP A 34 7.64 3.48 7.60
CA ASP A 34 6.57 4.18 6.91
C ASP A 34 6.27 3.55 5.54
N ALA A 35 7.31 3.11 4.82
CA ALA A 35 7.12 2.43 3.55
C ALA A 35 6.42 1.08 3.72
N LYS A 36 6.72 0.37 4.80
CA LYS A 36 6.03 -0.89 5.13
C LYS A 36 4.55 -0.65 5.41
N LEU A 37 4.23 0.42 6.12
CA LEU A 37 2.86 0.81 6.36
C LEU A 37 2.15 1.12 5.04
N LEU A 38 2.81 1.87 4.16
CA LEU A 38 2.26 2.16 2.83
C LEU A 38 1.97 0.87 2.04
N TYR A 39 2.86 -0.10 2.10
CA TYR A 39 2.64 -1.38 1.42
C TYR A 39 1.34 -2.03 1.91
N GLY A 40 1.06 -1.97 3.20
CA GLY A 40 -0.20 -2.47 3.76
C GLY A 40 -1.43 -1.76 3.19
N LEU A 41 -1.34 -0.43 3.04
CA LEU A 41 -2.42 0.35 2.43
C LEU A 41 -2.64 -0.05 0.96
N LEU A 42 -1.56 -0.29 0.23
CA LEU A 42 -1.67 -0.70 -1.17
C LEU A 42 -2.29 -2.08 -1.31
N LEU A 43 -1.96 -3.01 -0.41
CA LEU A 43 -2.59 -4.33 -0.40
C LEU A 43 -4.10 -4.22 -0.16
N ASP A 44 -4.51 -3.32 0.70
CA ASP A 44 -5.93 -3.10 0.96
C ASP A 44 -6.65 -2.60 -0.30
N ARG A 45 -6.01 -1.68 -1.02
CA ARG A 45 -6.54 -1.20 -2.30
C ARG A 45 -6.67 -2.33 -3.32
N MET A 46 -5.73 -3.27 -3.32
CA MET A 46 -5.79 -4.42 -4.22
C MET A 46 -7.05 -5.25 -3.99
N SER A 47 -7.52 -5.35 -2.76
CA SER A 47 -8.75 -6.09 -2.45
C SER A 47 -9.93 -5.53 -3.23
N LEU A 48 -10.02 -4.20 -3.34
CA LEU A 48 -11.05 -3.55 -4.12
C LEU A 48 -10.88 -3.79 -5.62
N SER A 49 -9.64 -3.74 -6.11
CA SER A 49 -9.34 -3.98 -7.51
C SER A 49 -9.71 -5.40 -7.94
N ILE A 50 -9.45 -6.38 -7.07
CA ILE A 50 -9.82 -7.77 -7.33
C ILE A 50 -11.35 -7.88 -7.46
N ARG A 51 -12.10 -7.26 -6.55
CA ARG A 51 -13.57 -7.28 -6.60
C ARG A 51 -14.11 -6.60 -7.85
N ASN A 52 -13.45 -5.52 -8.30
CA ASN A 52 -13.87 -4.77 -9.48
C ASN A 52 -13.27 -5.31 -10.78
N ASN A 53 -12.47 -6.37 -10.67
CA ASN A 53 -11.82 -7.03 -11.81
C ASN A 53 -10.91 -6.08 -12.59
N TRP A 54 -10.16 -5.23 -11.91
CA TRP A 54 -9.22 -4.30 -12.53
C TRP A 54 -7.92 -5.03 -12.87
N ARG A 55 -7.88 -5.60 -14.06
CA ARG A 55 -6.73 -6.33 -14.56
C ARG A 55 -6.33 -5.76 -15.92
N ASP A 56 -5.03 -5.79 -16.20
CA ASP A 56 -4.53 -5.38 -17.51
C ASP A 56 -4.67 -6.54 -18.53
N GLU A 57 -4.17 -6.34 -19.74
CA GLU A 57 -4.25 -7.35 -20.80
C GLU A 57 -3.49 -8.64 -20.49
N HIS A 58 -2.56 -8.60 -19.54
CA HIS A 58 -1.80 -9.77 -19.10
C HIS A 58 -2.41 -10.42 -17.85
N GLY A 59 -3.56 -9.94 -17.39
CA GLY A 59 -4.21 -10.46 -16.20
C GLY A 59 -3.62 -9.96 -14.89
N HIS A 60 -2.71 -8.99 -14.93
CA HIS A 60 -2.11 -8.44 -13.72
C HIS A 60 -3.03 -7.42 -13.07
N ILE A 61 -3.23 -7.55 -11.77
CA ILE A 61 -4.04 -6.62 -10.98
C ILE A 61 -3.30 -5.31 -10.83
N TYR A 62 -3.99 -4.20 -11.04
CA TYR A 62 -3.44 -2.88 -10.80
C TYR A 62 -4.39 -2.06 -9.94
N ILE A 63 -3.83 -1.02 -9.31
CA ILE A 63 -4.58 -0.07 -8.49
C ILE A 63 -4.22 1.35 -8.91
N PHE A 64 -5.09 2.29 -8.53
CA PHE A 64 -4.80 3.71 -8.59
C PHE A 64 -4.73 4.24 -7.16
N TYR A 65 -3.62 4.90 -6.83
CA TYR A 65 -3.45 5.49 -5.52
C TYR A 65 -2.51 6.68 -5.65
N THR A 66 -3.08 7.86 -5.59
CA THR A 66 -2.34 9.10 -5.87
C THR A 66 -1.42 9.48 -4.72
N ILE A 67 -0.44 10.32 -5.01
CA ILE A 67 0.43 10.90 -3.97
C ILE A 67 -0.41 11.69 -2.97
N GLN A 68 -1.42 12.42 -3.45
CA GLN A 68 -2.31 13.17 -2.56
C GLN A 68 -3.05 12.23 -1.60
N ALA A 69 -3.63 11.15 -2.12
CA ALA A 69 -4.30 10.16 -1.27
C ALA A 69 -3.34 9.53 -0.27
N THR A 70 -2.13 9.20 -0.72
CA THR A 70 -1.09 8.64 0.14
C THR A 70 -0.77 9.60 1.29
N SER A 71 -0.55 10.87 0.99
CA SER A 71 -0.21 11.86 2.00
C SER A 71 -1.35 12.06 3.00
N GLN A 72 -2.59 12.06 2.53
CA GLN A 72 -3.75 12.19 3.39
C GLN A 72 -3.90 11.00 4.33
N ASP A 73 -3.78 9.80 3.79
CA ASP A 73 -3.98 8.58 4.58
C ASP A 73 -2.87 8.39 5.61
N LEU A 74 -1.63 8.72 5.27
CA LEU A 74 -0.49 8.57 6.18
C LEU A 74 -0.29 9.78 7.09
N GLY A 75 -0.96 10.90 6.80
CA GLY A 75 -0.78 12.11 7.59
C GLY A 75 0.58 12.75 7.41
N CYS A 76 1.14 12.69 6.20
CA CYS A 76 2.44 13.27 5.90
C CYS A 76 2.33 14.23 4.71
N CYS A 77 3.41 14.98 4.44
CA CYS A 77 3.43 15.88 3.29
C CYS A 77 3.58 15.08 1.99
N GLN A 78 3.25 15.72 0.88
CA GLN A 78 3.30 15.05 -0.42
C GLN A 78 4.73 14.66 -0.81
N GLU A 79 5.72 15.47 -0.41
CA GLU A 79 7.12 15.14 -0.66
C GLU A 79 7.50 13.82 -0.01
N LYS A 80 7.10 13.61 1.25
CA LYS A 80 7.36 12.34 1.94
C LYS A 80 6.62 11.19 1.27
N ALA A 81 5.36 11.41 0.88
CA ALA A 81 4.59 10.39 0.17
C ALA A 81 5.29 9.95 -1.12
N CYS A 82 5.83 10.91 -1.89
CA CYS A 82 6.62 10.60 -3.08
C CYS A 82 7.84 9.74 -2.76
N LYS A 83 8.55 10.08 -1.69
CA LYS A 83 9.74 9.34 -1.27
C LYS A 83 9.40 7.90 -0.88
N LEU A 84 8.27 7.72 -0.18
CA LEU A 84 7.85 6.38 0.24
C LEU A 84 7.45 5.52 -0.95
N MET A 85 6.73 6.08 -1.91
CA MET A 85 6.40 5.36 -3.14
C MET A 85 7.67 4.97 -3.90
N SER A 86 8.61 5.89 -4.02
CA SER A 86 9.87 5.62 -4.70
C SER A 86 10.69 4.56 -3.97
N GLU A 87 10.65 4.56 -2.65
CA GLU A 87 11.33 3.56 -1.84
C GLU A 87 10.80 2.15 -2.13
N LEU A 88 9.47 1.99 -2.16
CA LEU A 88 8.86 0.70 -2.48
C LEU A 88 9.18 0.26 -3.91
N GLU A 89 9.20 1.21 -4.84
CA GLU A 89 9.51 0.89 -6.23
C GLU A 89 10.96 0.45 -6.39
N ARG A 90 11.89 1.13 -5.74
CA ARG A 90 13.32 0.75 -5.76
C ARG A 90 13.55 -0.61 -5.11
N ALA A 91 12.76 -0.94 -4.09
CA ALA A 91 12.83 -2.24 -3.44
C ALA A 91 12.22 -3.36 -4.27
N GLY A 92 11.57 -3.03 -5.39
CA GLY A 92 10.93 -4.03 -6.24
C GLY A 92 9.58 -4.51 -5.74
N LEU A 93 9.01 -3.81 -4.74
CA LEU A 93 7.72 -4.23 -4.16
C LEU A 93 6.52 -3.63 -4.86
N ILE A 94 6.72 -2.59 -5.66
CA ILE A 94 5.70 -2.04 -6.55
C ILE A 94 6.34 -1.66 -7.89
N GLU A 95 5.49 -1.56 -8.90
CA GLU A 95 5.87 -1.02 -10.20
C GLU A 95 4.82 0.02 -10.58
N ARG A 96 5.25 1.19 -10.99
CA ARG A 96 4.34 2.25 -11.42
C ARG A 96 4.47 2.44 -12.93
N ARG A 97 3.33 2.46 -13.62
CA ARG A 97 3.29 2.69 -15.07
C ARG A 97 2.44 3.90 -15.37
N ARG A 98 3.01 4.85 -16.09
CA ARG A 98 2.29 6.03 -16.54
C ARG A 98 1.48 5.68 -17.77
N LEU A 99 0.20 6.11 -17.79
CA LEU A 99 -0.69 5.87 -18.92
C LEU A 99 -0.70 7.02 -19.90
N GLY A 100 -0.04 8.13 -19.58
CA GLY A 100 0.02 9.30 -20.41
C GLY A 100 -0.21 10.56 -19.62
N GLN A 101 -0.05 11.70 -20.28
CA GLN A 101 -0.19 13.00 -19.66
C GLN A 101 -1.63 13.21 -19.19
N GLY A 102 -1.79 13.67 -17.95
CA GLY A 102 -3.09 13.93 -17.35
C GLY A 102 -3.83 12.71 -16.86
N LYS A 103 -3.25 11.51 -16.99
CA LYS A 103 -3.85 10.26 -16.50
C LYS A 103 -3.11 9.77 -15.26
N PRO A 104 -3.82 9.17 -14.29
CA PRO A 104 -3.16 8.60 -13.13
C PRO A 104 -2.29 7.40 -13.54
N SER A 105 -1.20 7.19 -12.79
CA SER A 105 -0.34 6.03 -12.99
C SER A 105 -0.99 4.78 -12.43
N ARG A 106 -0.84 3.66 -13.14
CA ARG A 106 -1.17 2.35 -12.59
C ARG A 106 -0.08 1.92 -11.62
N ILE A 107 -0.49 1.32 -10.52
CA ILE A 107 0.43 0.74 -9.55
C ILE A 107 0.19 -0.75 -9.49
N TYR A 108 1.24 -1.52 -9.71
CA TYR A 108 1.23 -2.98 -9.58
C TYR A 108 1.94 -3.32 -8.28
N VAL A 109 1.22 -3.89 -7.32
CA VAL A 109 1.82 -4.34 -6.07
C VAL A 109 2.37 -5.74 -6.29
N LYS A 110 3.64 -5.93 -5.95
CA LYS A 110 4.32 -7.20 -6.18
C LYS A 110 4.39 -8.02 -4.91
N GLN A 111 4.49 -9.32 -5.07
CA GLN A 111 4.67 -10.24 -3.95
C GLN A 111 6.05 -10.08 -3.35
N LEU A 112 6.14 -10.36 -2.06
CA LEU A 112 7.41 -10.37 -1.34
C LEU A 112 8.31 -11.54 -1.76
#